data_6292350960109584a1e13c2a223d341c
#
_entry.id   6292350960109584a1e13c2a223d341c
#
_cell.length_a   1.000
_cell.length_b   1.000
_cell.length_c   1.000
_cell.angle_alpha   90.00
_cell.angle_beta   90.00
_cell.angle_gamma   90.00
#
_symmetry.space_group_name_H-M   'P 1'
#
loop_
_entity.id
_entity.type
_entity.pdbx_description
1 polymer ?
#
loop_
_entity_poly.entity_id
_entity_poly.type
_entity_poly.pdbx_seq_one_letter_code
_entity_poly.pdbx_strand_id
1 'polypeptide(L)'
;MSAHVRTHPIDRAYLRLEEAHPGARWDTGGIAYLSGRPPSLEAFRAHVGMHLPKLPMLTHRLERTARPPVWRPDEAFTLERHVHEVVAAGPDAPPSPLEAALSAPLPRDAPWGLWLVHGEAPDEYAVCYRFEHVCQDGIAAALAFRTLLGTGEPAVRPLPGPRGHGENLGRTVRALGFAAKYAFDVLPRPGRRPSAAFVPSGERRLLRARVPVERLRSIGTARGASANDVHLTAVAGAMGRWSREAGVPLPRVSALLPVDARRHDEEQTWGNRTFAVPVRLPLAETSPSRRLGLVAAATSAVKRRPRRQAIHDLVRYMPARPTAWYMRQITSPSVTAMVTTSVPLAEGGALGATDVTGAALLPLLLPGHLCGVGLAFFGDWAEVSFTVDHALPHGERLPGLWTDAVEELEQDLASTA
;
A
#
# COMPACT_ATOMS: atom_id res chain seq x y z
N MET A 1 2.41 -23.67 26.55
CA MET A 1 3.51 -22.77 26.14
C MET A 1 2.95 -21.86 25.06
N SER A 2 2.72 -20.60 25.33
CA SER A 2 2.19 -19.63 24.35
C SER A 2 3.21 -19.44 23.24
N ALA A 3 2.89 -19.89 22.04
CA ALA A 3 3.78 -19.84 20.90
C ALA A 3 3.92 -18.38 20.41
N HIS A 4 5.02 -17.71 20.75
CA HIS A 4 5.35 -16.41 20.21
C HIS A 4 5.87 -16.54 18.77
N VAL A 5 5.50 -15.59 17.91
CA VAL A 5 5.98 -15.50 16.52
C VAL A 5 7.07 -14.43 16.44
N ARG A 6 8.24 -14.80 15.93
CA ARG A 6 9.36 -13.86 15.76
C ARG A 6 9.05 -12.85 14.66
N THR A 7 9.37 -11.59 14.92
CA THR A 7 9.32 -10.55 13.90
C THR A 7 10.31 -10.82 12.77
N HIS A 8 9.87 -10.57 11.55
CA HIS A 8 10.72 -10.64 10.36
C HIS A 8 11.70 -9.44 10.31
N PRO A 9 12.86 -9.55 9.63
CA PRO A 9 13.77 -8.40 9.44
C PRO A 9 13.11 -7.14 8.87
N ILE A 10 12.12 -7.29 7.96
CA ILE A 10 11.35 -6.18 7.40
C ILE A 10 10.47 -5.52 8.48
N ASP A 11 9.77 -6.30 9.32
CA ASP A 11 8.97 -5.77 10.43
C ASP A 11 9.82 -4.91 11.36
N ARG A 12 11.03 -5.41 11.68
CA ARG A 12 12.01 -4.67 12.50
C ARG A 12 12.56 -3.42 11.82
N ALA A 13 12.62 -3.42 10.49
CA ALA A 13 12.98 -2.21 9.75
C ALA A 13 11.88 -1.16 9.84
N TYR A 14 10.61 -1.55 9.73
CA TYR A 14 9.48 -0.63 9.96
C TYR A 14 9.49 -0.06 11.38
N LEU A 15 9.69 -0.88 12.40
CA LEU A 15 9.78 -0.41 13.79
C LEU A 15 10.87 0.68 13.95
N ARG A 16 12.01 0.51 13.32
CA ARG A 16 13.08 1.53 13.36
C ARG A 16 12.75 2.79 12.58
N LEU A 17 11.98 2.68 11.50
CA LEU A 17 11.49 3.86 10.79
C LEU A 17 10.46 4.61 11.63
N GLU A 18 9.56 3.91 12.32
CA GLU A 18 8.62 4.50 13.26
C GLU A 18 9.35 5.23 14.41
N GLU A 19 10.38 4.60 14.99
CA GLU A 19 11.22 5.22 16.04
C GLU A 19 11.94 6.48 15.53
N ALA A 20 12.36 6.50 14.28
CA ALA A 20 13.05 7.64 13.67
C ALA A 20 12.11 8.81 13.30
N HIS A 21 10.81 8.57 13.22
CA HIS A 21 9.80 9.56 12.84
C HIS A 21 8.61 9.53 13.82
N PRO A 22 8.83 9.92 15.09
CA PRO A 22 7.77 9.94 16.09
C PRO A 22 6.66 10.91 15.67
N GLY A 23 5.42 10.48 15.79
CA GLY A 23 4.24 11.24 15.35
C GLY A 23 3.83 11.06 13.89
N ALA A 24 4.66 10.42 13.06
CA ALA A 24 4.22 10.02 11.72
C ALA A 24 3.23 8.86 11.77
N ARG A 25 2.29 8.85 10.84
CA ARG A 25 1.30 7.77 10.72
C ARG A 25 1.83 6.70 9.78
N TRP A 26 1.92 5.47 10.29
CA TRP A 26 2.42 4.30 9.57
C TRP A 26 1.30 3.32 9.20
N ASP A 27 0.06 3.75 9.39
CA ASP A 27 -1.09 2.95 9.01
C ASP A 27 -1.43 3.13 7.53
N THR A 28 -1.85 2.04 6.95
CA THR A 28 -2.32 1.86 5.58
C THR A 28 -3.53 0.97 5.60
N GLY A 29 -4.20 0.75 4.47
CA GLY A 29 -5.40 -0.08 4.48
C GLY A 29 -6.13 -0.18 3.16
N GLY A 30 -7.40 -0.54 3.27
CA GLY A 30 -8.35 -0.62 2.18
C GLY A 30 -9.76 -0.29 2.62
N ILE A 31 -10.59 0.04 1.65
CA ILE A 31 -11.99 0.39 1.83
C ILE A 31 -12.80 -0.49 0.88
N ALA A 32 -13.84 -1.12 1.40
CA ALA A 32 -14.87 -1.78 0.62
C ALA A 32 -16.14 -0.96 0.68
N TYR A 33 -16.73 -0.67 -0.48
CA TYR A 33 -18.02 0.00 -0.61
C TYR A 33 -19.11 -1.04 -0.80
N LEU A 34 -20.21 -0.88 -0.11
CA LEU A 34 -21.34 -1.81 -0.11
C LEU A 34 -22.63 -1.06 -0.39
N SER A 35 -23.51 -1.68 -1.17
CA SER A 35 -24.82 -1.16 -1.48
C SER A 35 -25.87 -1.95 -0.73
N GLY A 36 -26.59 -1.29 0.19
CA GLY A 36 -27.59 -1.87 1.05
C GLY A 36 -27.56 -1.24 2.44
N ARG A 37 -28.50 -1.66 3.27
CA ARG A 37 -28.59 -1.15 4.62
C ARG A 37 -27.43 -1.64 5.49
N PRO A 38 -26.68 -0.74 6.17
CA PRO A 38 -25.60 -1.16 7.04
C PRO A 38 -26.12 -2.04 8.19
N PRO A 39 -25.39 -3.08 8.59
CA PRO A 39 -25.71 -3.88 9.76
C PRO A 39 -25.57 -3.04 11.04
N SER A 40 -26.15 -3.48 12.15
CA SER A 40 -25.81 -2.91 13.45
C SER A 40 -24.35 -3.21 13.80
N LEU A 41 -23.71 -2.37 14.62
CA LEU A 41 -22.35 -2.60 15.09
C LEU A 41 -22.19 -3.96 15.77
N GLU A 42 -23.19 -4.42 16.53
CA GLU A 42 -23.21 -5.73 17.17
C GLU A 42 -23.20 -6.86 16.13
N ALA A 43 -24.06 -6.78 15.12
CA ALA A 43 -24.09 -7.76 14.03
C ALA A 43 -22.78 -7.77 13.23
N PHE A 44 -22.19 -6.59 13.01
CA PHE A 44 -20.89 -6.48 12.34
C PHE A 44 -19.75 -7.11 13.16
N ARG A 45 -19.72 -6.87 14.49
CA ARG A 45 -18.75 -7.53 15.38
C ARG A 45 -18.94 -9.04 15.41
N ALA A 46 -20.18 -9.51 15.47
CA ALA A 46 -20.46 -10.96 15.41
C ALA A 46 -19.97 -11.58 14.11
N HIS A 47 -20.20 -10.90 12.97
CA HIS A 47 -19.69 -11.35 11.68
C HIS A 47 -18.16 -11.45 11.66
N VAL A 48 -17.45 -10.39 12.09
CA VAL A 48 -15.98 -10.36 12.17
C VAL A 48 -15.48 -11.48 13.09
N GLY A 49 -16.14 -11.69 14.23
CA GLY A 49 -15.81 -12.74 15.20
C GLY A 49 -15.90 -14.16 14.63
N MET A 50 -16.84 -14.43 13.74
CA MET A 50 -16.96 -15.73 13.05
C MET A 50 -15.77 -16.00 12.10
N HIS A 51 -15.20 -14.96 11.50
CA HIS A 51 -14.13 -15.10 10.53
C HIS A 51 -12.71 -14.98 11.14
N LEU A 52 -12.60 -14.33 12.29
CA LEU A 52 -11.33 -14.09 12.99
C LEU A 52 -10.49 -15.35 13.28
N PRO A 53 -11.06 -16.54 13.62
CA PRO A 53 -10.27 -17.76 13.81
C PRO A 53 -9.47 -18.20 12.59
N LYS A 54 -9.84 -17.75 11.38
CA LYS A 54 -9.07 -17.96 10.14
C LYS A 54 -7.82 -17.08 10.07
N LEU A 55 -7.71 -16.06 10.93
CA LEU A 55 -6.68 -15.03 10.95
C LEU A 55 -6.00 -14.91 12.33
N PRO A 56 -5.39 -15.99 12.85
CA PRO A 56 -4.92 -16.03 14.23
C PRO A 56 -3.93 -14.91 14.59
N MET A 57 -3.19 -14.38 13.61
CA MET A 57 -2.25 -13.28 13.85
C MET A 57 -2.93 -11.95 14.18
N LEU A 58 -4.21 -11.75 13.83
CA LEU A 58 -4.95 -10.55 14.21
C LEU A 58 -5.30 -10.51 15.72
N THR A 59 -5.16 -11.62 16.44
CA THR A 59 -5.31 -11.68 17.89
C THR A 59 -3.98 -11.60 18.63
N HIS A 60 -2.91 -11.19 17.94
CA HIS A 60 -1.60 -11.02 18.55
C HIS A 60 -1.27 -9.54 18.74
N ARG A 61 -0.56 -9.24 19.79
CA ARG A 61 0.05 -7.94 20.05
C ARG A 61 1.56 -7.98 19.83
N LEU A 62 2.14 -6.86 19.45
CA LEU A 62 3.58 -6.72 19.28
C LEU A 62 4.25 -6.36 20.60
N GLU A 63 5.07 -7.25 21.15
CA GLU A 63 5.92 -6.97 22.32
C GLU A 63 7.20 -6.27 21.87
N ARG A 64 7.16 -4.93 21.84
CA ARG A 64 8.25 -4.06 21.36
C ARG A 64 9.48 -4.08 22.26
N THR A 65 9.30 -4.39 23.55
CA THR A 65 10.38 -4.44 24.57
C THR A 65 11.21 -5.70 24.49
N ALA A 66 10.70 -6.79 23.93
CA ALA A 66 11.46 -8.02 23.70
C ALA A 66 12.61 -7.78 22.71
N ARG A 67 13.70 -8.54 22.84
CA ARG A 67 14.88 -8.42 21.97
C ARG A 67 15.26 -9.75 21.36
N PRO A 68 14.93 -10.02 20.07
CA PRO A 68 14.19 -9.13 19.16
C PRO A 68 12.71 -9.01 19.54
N PRO A 69 12.00 -7.96 19.06
CA PRO A 69 10.54 -7.86 19.21
C PRO A 69 9.82 -9.11 18.69
N VAL A 70 8.72 -9.48 19.34
CA VAL A 70 7.97 -10.69 19.03
C VAL A 70 6.46 -10.42 19.04
N TRP A 71 5.73 -11.19 18.26
CA TRP A 71 4.27 -11.24 18.31
C TRP A 71 3.84 -12.27 19.36
N ARG A 72 2.96 -11.88 20.27
CA ARG A 72 2.38 -12.77 21.28
C ARG A 72 0.86 -12.74 21.20
N PRO A 73 0.17 -13.84 21.52
CA PRO A 73 -1.27 -13.79 21.73
C PRO A 73 -1.61 -12.66 22.71
N ASP A 74 -2.61 -11.87 22.38
CA ASP A 74 -3.10 -10.82 23.25
C ASP A 74 -4.20 -11.38 24.15
N GLU A 75 -3.89 -11.61 25.43
CA GLU A 75 -4.84 -12.14 26.41
C GLU A 75 -5.98 -11.15 26.72
N ALA A 76 -5.77 -9.86 26.42
CA ALA A 76 -6.76 -8.79 26.56
C ALA A 76 -7.49 -8.47 25.24
N PHE A 77 -7.37 -9.35 24.23
CA PHE A 77 -8.03 -9.14 22.95
C PHE A 77 -9.54 -9.08 23.09
N THR A 78 -10.15 -8.02 22.58
CA THR A 78 -11.61 -7.91 22.41
C THR A 78 -11.92 -7.25 21.06
N LEU A 79 -13.04 -7.61 20.45
CA LEU A 79 -13.47 -7.02 19.18
C LEU A 79 -13.80 -5.53 19.30
N GLU A 80 -14.24 -5.07 20.46
CA GLU A 80 -14.57 -3.67 20.74
C GLU A 80 -13.37 -2.75 20.56
N ARG A 81 -12.17 -3.25 20.78
CA ARG A 81 -10.92 -2.50 20.58
C ARG A 81 -10.51 -2.39 19.11
N HIS A 82 -11.10 -3.20 18.24
CA HIS A 82 -10.72 -3.31 16.84
C HIS A 82 -11.84 -2.96 15.86
N VAL A 83 -13.10 -3.09 16.27
CA VAL A 83 -14.26 -2.91 15.39
C VAL A 83 -15.11 -1.76 15.88
N HIS A 84 -15.16 -0.72 15.09
CA HIS A 84 -15.74 0.57 15.40
C HIS A 84 -16.85 0.92 14.39
N GLU A 85 -17.63 1.95 14.71
CA GLU A 85 -18.64 2.52 13.84
C GLU A 85 -18.42 4.02 13.73
N VAL A 86 -18.65 4.56 12.55
CA VAL A 86 -18.66 6.00 12.30
C VAL A 86 -19.95 6.36 11.57
N VAL A 87 -20.73 7.23 12.19
CA VAL A 87 -21.97 7.77 11.64
C VAL A 87 -21.77 9.26 11.38
N ALA A 88 -22.32 9.78 10.29
CA ALA A 88 -22.27 11.21 9.99
C ALA A 88 -22.90 12.03 11.12
N ALA A 89 -22.24 13.10 11.51
CA ALA A 89 -22.84 14.07 12.47
C ALA A 89 -23.99 14.86 11.85
N GLY A 90 -24.16 14.81 10.52
CA GLY A 90 -25.19 15.43 9.70
C GLY A 90 -24.79 15.43 8.24
N PRO A 91 -25.71 15.65 7.31
CA PRO A 91 -25.43 15.54 5.86
C PRO A 91 -24.37 16.52 5.36
N ASP A 92 -24.15 17.65 6.04
CA ASP A 92 -23.17 18.67 5.63
C ASP A 92 -22.09 18.90 6.68
N ALA A 93 -21.96 18.05 7.70
CA ALA A 93 -21.00 18.24 8.77
C ALA A 93 -19.63 17.66 8.42
N PRO A 94 -18.57 18.46 8.27
CA PRO A 94 -17.22 17.95 8.14
C PRO A 94 -16.66 17.46 9.49
N PRO A 95 -15.78 16.43 9.52
CA PRO A 95 -15.34 15.64 8.37
C PRO A 95 -16.43 14.66 7.91
N SER A 96 -16.38 14.23 6.65
CA SER A 96 -17.23 13.13 6.19
C SER A 96 -16.99 11.86 7.03
N PRO A 97 -17.96 10.92 7.13
CA PRO A 97 -17.77 9.68 7.90
C PRO A 97 -16.51 8.90 7.51
N LEU A 98 -16.20 8.88 6.23
CA LEU A 98 -14.99 8.23 5.74
C LEU A 98 -13.72 8.96 6.20
N GLU A 99 -13.68 10.28 6.12
CA GLU A 99 -12.54 11.08 6.62
C GLU A 99 -12.37 10.92 8.14
N ALA A 100 -13.48 10.87 8.88
CA ALA A 100 -13.45 10.58 10.31
C ALA A 100 -12.86 9.19 10.60
N ALA A 101 -13.28 8.15 9.85
CA ALA A 101 -12.70 6.80 9.96
C ALA A 101 -11.22 6.77 9.60
N LEU A 102 -10.80 7.53 8.58
CA LEU A 102 -9.41 7.61 8.15
C LEU A 102 -8.53 8.41 9.12
N SER A 103 -9.10 9.39 9.81
CA SER A 103 -8.40 10.25 10.77
C SER A 103 -8.33 9.65 12.17
N ALA A 104 -9.26 8.75 12.53
CA ALA A 104 -9.26 8.07 13.83
C ALA A 104 -7.89 7.43 14.12
N PRO A 105 -7.31 7.59 15.32
CA PRO A 105 -6.07 6.91 15.65
C PRO A 105 -6.30 5.40 15.75
N LEU A 106 -5.32 4.60 15.32
CA LEU A 106 -5.28 3.21 15.71
C LEU A 106 -4.99 3.14 17.23
N PRO A 107 -5.67 2.27 17.98
CA PRO A 107 -5.34 2.06 19.38
C PRO A 107 -3.89 1.61 19.53
N ARG A 108 -3.17 2.16 20.52
CA ARG A 108 -1.72 1.92 20.70
C ARG A 108 -1.34 0.44 20.80
N ASP A 109 -2.26 -0.38 21.32
CA ASP A 109 -2.06 -1.82 21.53
C ASP A 109 -2.81 -2.68 20.52
N ALA A 110 -3.49 -2.07 19.54
CA ALA A 110 -4.23 -2.74 18.49
C ALA A 110 -3.66 -2.33 17.12
N PRO A 111 -2.82 -3.15 16.50
CA PRO A 111 -2.12 -2.79 15.27
C PRO A 111 -3.02 -2.82 14.03
N TRP A 112 -4.32 -3.01 14.18
CA TRP A 112 -5.32 -2.98 13.12
C TRP A 112 -6.68 -2.54 13.66
N GLY A 113 -7.55 -2.07 12.78
CA GLY A 113 -8.94 -1.76 13.07
C GLY A 113 -9.82 -1.84 11.84
N LEU A 114 -11.11 -2.07 12.10
CA LEU A 114 -12.20 -2.02 11.14
C LEU A 114 -13.18 -0.95 11.55
N TRP A 115 -13.62 -0.14 10.60
CA TRP A 115 -14.67 0.86 10.80
C TRP A 115 -15.82 0.56 9.87
N LEU A 116 -17.00 0.35 10.44
CA LEU A 116 -18.27 0.44 9.73
C LEU A 116 -18.57 1.92 9.52
N VAL A 117 -18.59 2.37 8.29
CA VAL A 117 -18.74 3.77 7.91
C VAL A 117 -20.09 3.93 7.21
N HIS A 118 -21.01 4.64 7.82
CA HIS A 118 -22.30 4.92 7.20
C HIS A 118 -22.11 5.86 6.02
N GLY A 119 -22.79 5.58 4.90
CA GLY A 119 -22.77 6.41 3.72
C GLY A 119 -23.61 7.67 3.86
N GLU A 120 -23.54 8.51 2.86
CA GLU A 120 -24.41 9.70 2.77
C GLU A 120 -25.87 9.31 2.47
N ALA A 121 -26.06 8.22 1.71
CA ALA A 121 -27.36 7.61 1.46
C ALA A 121 -27.64 6.45 2.43
N PRO A 122 -28.93 6.24 2.82
CA PRO A 122 -29.31 5.19 3.76
C PRO A 122 -28.97 3.76 3.31
N ASP A 123 -28.86 3.55 1.99
CA ASP A 123 -28.57 2.26 1.36
C ASP A 123 -27.13 2.17 0.87
N GLU A 124 -26.24 2.97 1.43
CA GLU A 124 -24.80 2.94 1.13
C GLU A 124 -23.99 2.95 2.41
N TYR A 125 -22.97 2.13 2.47
CA TYR A 125 -22.01 2.13 3.55
C TYR A 125 -20.64 1.61 3.08
N ALA A 126 -19.64 1.82 3.89
CA ALA A 126 -18.31 1.30 3.63
C ALA A 126 -17.75 0.57 4.85
N VAL A 127 -16.82 -0.34 4.59
CA VAL A 127 -15.97 -0.94 5.62
C VAL A 127 -14.55 -0.50 5.34
N CYS A 128 -13.95 0.19 6.30
CA CYS A 128 -12.57 0.65 6.23
C CYS A 128 -11.70 -0.26 7.11
N TYR A 129 -10.75 -0.99 6.50
CA TYR A 129 -9.74 -1.77 7.19
C TYR A 129 -8.43 -1.00 7.22
N ARG A 130 -7.89 -0.76 8.41
CA ARG A 130 -6.60 -0.08 8.60
C ARG A 130 -5.70 -0.89 9.50
N PHE A 131 -4.39 -0.84 9.24
CA PHE A 131 -3.40 -1.57 10.02
C PHE A 131 -2.05 -0.83 9.99
N GLU A 132 -1.27 -1.00 11.06
CA GLU A 132 0.14 -0.58 11.07
C GLU A 132 0.95 -1.44 10.11
N HIS A 133 1.77 -0.82 9.27
CA HIS A 133 2.52 -1.54 8.24
C HIS A 133 3.54 -2.55 8.79
N VAL A 134 3.94 -2.42 10.05
CA VAL A 134 4.75 -3.43 10.74
C VAL A 134 4.06 -4.77 10.85
N CYS A 135 2.73 -4.78 10.83
CA CYS A 135 1.88 -5.96 11.03
C CYS A 135 1.85 -6.85 9.78
N GLN A 136 1.69 -6.24 8.61
CA GLN A 136 1.47 -6.94 7.35
C GLN A 136 1.72 -6.04 6.14
N ASP A 137 1.96 -6.64 4.99
CA ASP A 137 1.99 -5.93 3.72
C ASP A 137 0.61 -5.93 3.02
N GLY A 138 0.53 -5.23 1.88
CA GLY A 138 -0.72 -5.06 1.14
C GLY A 138 -1.37 -6.37 0.68
N ILE A 139 -0.59 -7.41 0.36
CA ILE A 139 -1.10 -8.73 -0.06
C ILE A 139 -1.71 -9.47 1.12
N ALA A 140 -0.99 -9.53 2.24
CA ALA A 140 -1.51 -10.12 3.47
C ALA A 140 -2.74 -9.35 3.97
N ALA A 141 -2.75 -8.03 3.84
CA ALA A 141 -3.87 -7.18 4.21
C ALA A 141 -5.11 -7.40 3.34
N ALA A 142 -4.94 -7.51 2.02
CA ALA A 142 -6.04 -7.81 1.12
C ALA A 142 -6.66 -9.18 1.43
N LEU A 143 -5.83 -10.18 1.72
CA LEU A 143 -6.30 -11.50 2.14
C LEU A 143 -7.04 -11.44 3.48
N ALA A 144 -6.48 -10.73 4.47
CA ALA A 144 -7.12 -10.55 5.78
C ALA A 144 -8.47 -9.83 5.64
N PHE A 145 -8.51 -8.74 4.89
CA PHE A 145 -9.72 -7.94 4.70
C PHE A 145 -10.84 -8.74 4.01
N ARG A 146 -10.52 -9.45 2.93
CA ARG A 146 -11.48 -10.35 2.28
C ARG A 146 -12.00 -11.44 3.23
N THR A 147 -11.11 -12.04 4.01
CA THR A 147 -11.51 -13.05 5.00
C THR A 147 -12.45 -12.47 6.05
N LEU A 148 -12.17 -11.28 6.58
CA LEU A 148 -13.03 -10.58 7.54
C LEU A 148 -14.37 -10.17 6.96
N LEU A 149 -14.47 -9.94 5.65
CA LEU A 149 -15.72 -9.70 4.93
C LEU A 149 -16.47 -10.99 4.56
N GLY A 150 -15.96 -12.17 4.93
CA GLY A 150 -16.63 -13.44 4.69
C GLY A 150 -16.43 -14.06 3.32
N THR A 151 -15.56 -13.49 2.48
CA THR A 151 -15.38 -13.91 1.08
C THR A 151 -14.03 -14.55 0.80
N GLY A 152 -13.16 -14.61 1.80
CA GLY A 152 -11.85 -15.20 1.72
C GLY A 152 -11.85 -16.68 2.05
N GLU A 153 -11.19 -17.48 1.21
CA GLU A 153 -10.70 -18.80 1.58
C GLU A 153 -9.37 -18.70 2.33
N PRO A 154 -8.80 -19.76 2.74
CA PRO A 154 -8.66 -20.34 4.05
C PRO A 154 -7.64 -19.64 4.96
N ALA A 155 -7.41 -20.24 6.13
CA ALA A 155 -6.47 -19.81 7.17
C ALA A 155 -5.14 -19.25 6.63
N VAL A 156 -4.92 -17.95 6.85
CA VAL A 156 -3.61 -17.32 6.64
C VAL A 156 -2.60 -17.98 7.57
N ARG A 157 -1.64 -18.66 7.01
CA ARG A 157 -0.62 -19.38 7.78
C ARG A 157 0.49 -18.43 8.20
N PRO A 158 0.91 -18.44 9.48
CA PRO A 158 2.15 -17.79 9.87
C PRO A 158 3.30 -18.44 9.11
N LEU A 159 4.21 -17.62 8.57
CA LEU A 159 5.42 -18.18 7.97
C LEU A 159 6.27 -18.89 9.03
N PRO A 160 6.88 -20.01 8.64
CA PRO A 160 8.00 -20.56 9.42
C PRO A 160 9.04 -19.45 9.59
N GLY A 161 9.50 -19.25 10.82
CA GLY A 161 10.53 -18.27 11.13
C GLY A 161 11.75 -18.43 10.22
N PRO A 162 12.61 -17.41 10.09
CA PRO A 162 13.81 -17.50 9.27
C PRO A 162 14.62 -18.73 9.71
N ARG A 163 14.86 -19.65 8.78
CA ARG A 163 15.75 -20.79 9.00
C ARG A 163 17.14 -20.28 9.35
N GLY A 164 17.82 -20.97 10.27
CA GLY A 164 19.10 -20.55 10.82
C GLY A 164 20.11 -20.12 9.76
N HIS A 165 20.95 -19.15 10.12
CA HIS A 165 21.93 -18.47 9.25
C HIS A 165 22.98 -19.41 8.64
N GLY A 166 23.05 -20.69 9.05
CA GLY A 166 24.09 -21.63 8.62
C GLY A 166 23.84 -22.34 7.29
N GLU A 167 22.59 -22.47 6.85
CA GLU A 167 22.29 -23.39 5.74
C GLU A 167 22.45 -22.81 4.33
N ASN A 168 22.72 -21.50 4.18
CA ASN A 168 22.78 -20.87 2.85
C ASN A 168 23.72 -19.66 2.75
N LEU A 169 24.97 -19.78 3.19
CA LEU A 169 25.97 -18.70 3.10
C LEU A 169 26.05 -18.11 1.68
N GLY A 170 26.02 -18.96 0.65
CA GLY A 170 26.05 -18.50 -0.74
C GLY A 170 24.83 -17.70 -1.19
N ARG A 171 23.64 -17.93 -0.60
CA ARG A 171 22.44 -17.12 -0.85
C ARG A 171 22.47 -15.80 -0.09
N THR A 172 23.00 -15.82 1.14
CA THR A 172 23.20 -14.60 1.93
C THR A 172 24.21 -13.68 1.24
N VAL A 173 25.33 -14.21 0.74
CA VAL A 173 26.34 -13.44 0.00
C VAL A 173 25.74 -12.84 -1.28
N ARG A 174 24.92 -13.60 -2.04
CA ARG A 174 24.22 -13.08 -3.23
C ARG A 174 23.22 -11.99 -2.87
N ALA A 175 22.44 -12.17 -1.80
CA ALA A 175 21.50 -11.18 -1.32
C ALA A 175 22.21 -9.89 -0.88
N LEU A 176 23.33 -10.00 -0.19
CA LEU A 176 24.17 -8.85 0.21
C LEU A 176 24.80 -8.15 -1.00
N GLY A 177 25.30 -8.90 -1.98
CA GLY A 177 25.85 -8.36 -3.23
C GLY A 177 24.80 -7.60 -4.04
N PHE A 178 23.58 -8.14 -4.11
CA PHE A 178 22.45 -7.48 -4.74
C PHE A 178 22.04 -6.21 -3.96
N ALA A 179 21.96 -6.29 -2.63
CA ALA A 179 21.65 -5.14 -1.78
C ALA A 179 22.69 -4.04 -1.90
N ALA A 180 23.99 -4.39 -1.94
CA ALA A 180 25.08 -3.44 -2.10
C ALA A 180 25.02 -2.73 -3.46
N LYS A 181 24.79 -3.46 -4.55
CA LYS A 181 24.62 -2.89 -5.88
C LYS A 181 23.39 -1.95 -5.93
N TYR A 182 22.29 -2.38 -5.35
CA TYR A 182 21.07 -1.56 -5.27
C TYR A 182 21.24 -0.32 -4.39
N ALA A 183 21.92 -0.49 -3.25
CA ALA A 183 22.25 0.63 -2.38
C ALA A 183 23.11 1.67 -3.09
N PHE A 184 24.07 1.25 -3.90
CA PHE A 184 24.90 2.15 -4.71
C PHE A 184 24.05 2.96 -5.72
N ASP A 185 23.07 2.32 -6.35
CA ASP A 185 22.17 2.96 -7.32
C ASP A 185 21.21 3.97 -6.64
N VAL A 186 20.86 3.76 -5.36
CA VAL A 186 19.91 4.60 -4.60
C VAL A 186 20.59 5.57 -3.62
N LEU A 187 21.90 5.48 -3.41
CA LEU A 187 22.61 6.42 -2.54
C LEU A 187 22.37 7.87 -3.00
N PRO A 188 22.03 8.78 -2.07
CA PRO A 188 21.86 10.19 -2.39
C PRO A 188 23.13 10.73 -3.01
N ARG A 189 23.05 11.21 -4.25
CA ARG A 189 24.17 11.95 -4.86
C ARG A 189 24.20 13.36 -4.29
N PRO A 190 25.40 13.92 -3.99
CA PRO A 190 25.52 15.29 -3.54
C PRO A 190 24.75 16.26 -4.47
N GLY A 191 23.95 17.16 -3.91
CA GLY A 191 23.14 18.13 -4.66
C GLY A 191 21.67 17.77 -4.89
N ARG A 192 21.21 16.56 -4.53
CA ARG A 192 19.81 16.15 -4.62
C ARG A 192 19.10 16.35 -3.29
N ARG A 193 18.72 17.57 -2.95
CA ARG A 193 17.69 17.81 -1.93
C ARG A 193 16.37 18.00 -2.67
N PRO A 194 15.29 17.23 -2.38
CA PRO A 194 13.97 17.67 -2.76
C PRO A 194 13.76 19.00 -2.04
N SER A 195 13.40 20.04 -2.78
CA SER A 195 12.84 21.21 -2.14
C SER A 195 11.61 20.75 -1.39
N ALA A 196 11.47 21.07 -0.11
CA ALA A 196 10.25 20.86 0.62
C ALA A 196 9.14 21.64 -0.10
N ALA A 197 8.26 20.94 -0.78
CA ALA A 197 7.18 21.55 -1.56
C ALA A 197 6.20 22.30 -0.67
N PHE A 198 6.14 21.92 0.61
CA PHE A 198 5.24 22.45 1.62
C PHE A 198 5.68 21.98 3.01
N VAL A 199 5.15 22.62 4.05
CA VAL A 199 5.29 22.14 5.43
C VAL A 199 4.15 21.16 5.69
N PRO A 200 4.41 19.87 5.97
CA PRO A 200 3.37 18.91 6.25
C PRO A 200 2.50 19.32 7.44
N SER A 201 1.19 19.22 7.30
CA SER A 201 0.23 19.47 8.38
C SER A 201 0.14 18.30 9.36
N GLY A 202 0.51 17.10 8.92
CA GLY A 202 0.30 15.85 9.63
C GLY A 202 -1.11 15.27 9.44
N GLU A 203 -2.02 16.03 8.84
CA GLU A 203 -3.34 15.58 8.44
C GLU A 203 -3.30 15.01 7.03
N ARG A 204 -3.96 13.89 6.81
CA ARG A 204 -3.99 13.25 5.50
C ARG A 204 -5.39 13.22 4.92
N ARG A 205 -5.43 13.30 3.61
CA ARG A 205 -6.64 13.26 2.79
C ARG A 205 -6.53 12.11 1.80
N LEU A 206 -7.64 11.39 1.57
CA LEU A 206 -7.75 10.37 0.53
C LEU A 206 -8.53 10.93 -0.65
N LEU A 207 -7.90 11.00 -1.81
CA LEU A 207 -8.47 11.48 -3.07
C LEU A 207 -8.56 10.31 -4.04
N ARG A 208 -9.61 10.25 -4.86
CA ARG A 208 -9.86 9.08 -5.70
C ARG A 208 -10.38 9.45 -7.08
N ALA A 209 -10.08 8.59 -8.06
CA ALA A 209 -10.75 8.53 -9.35
C ALA A 209 -10.82 7.09 -9.83
N ARG A 210 -11.74 6.79 -10.73
CA ARG A 210 -11.87 5.45 -11.32
C ARG A 210 -12.06 5.54 -12.83
N VAL A 211 -11.58 4.53 -13.50
CA VAL A 211 -11.79 4.31 -14.93
C VAL A 211 -12.18 2.84 -15.15
N PRO A 212 -12.88 2.50 -16.24
CA PRO A 212 -13.04 1.09 -16.63
C PRO A 212 -11.66 0.41 -16.74
N VAL A 213 -11.51 -0.78 -16.15
CA VAL A 213 -10.23 -1.51 -16.18
C VAL A 213 -9.77 -1.81 -17.59
N GLU A 214 -10.72 -1.99 -18.51
CA GLU A 214 -10.45 -2.28 -19.92
C GLU A 214 -9.70 -1.15 -20.61
N ARG A 215 -9.90 0.09 -20.21
CA ARG A 215 -9.10 1.23 -20.71
C ARG A 215 -7.60 1.03 -20.45
N LEU A 216 -7.23 0.62 -19.25
CA LEU A 216 -5.82 0.37 -18.91
C LEU A 216 -5.29 -0.89 -19.60
N ARG A 217 -6.11 -1.92 -19.74
CA ARG A 217 -5.74 -3.19 -20.39
C ARG A 217 -5.55 -3.03 -21.90
N SER A 218 -6.46 -2.35 -22.59
CA SER A 218 -6.38 -2.13 -24.03
C SER A 218 -5.16 -1.28 -24.42
N ILE A 219 -4.91 -0.17 -23.70
CA ILE A 219 -3.70 0.63 -23.88
C ILE A 219 -2.45 -0.24 -23.68
N GLY A 220 -2.41 -1.01 -22.59
CA GLY A 220 -1.27 -1.87 -22.28
C GLY A 220 -1.03 -2.91 -23.39
N THR A 221 -2.07 -3.62 -23.80
CA THR A 221 -2.00 -4.66 -24.84
C THR A 221 -1.51 -4.08 -26.16
N ALA A 222 -2.03 -2.94 -26.59
CA ALA A 222 -1.63 -2.29 -27.85
C ALA A 222 -0.15 -1.88 -27.88
N ARG A 223 0.49 -1.69 -26.73
CA ARG A 223 1.89 -1.26 -26.61
C ARG A 223 2.81 -2.29 -25.93
N GLY A 224 2.35 -3.52 -25.72
CA GLY A 224 3.14 -4.57 -25.06
C GLY A 224 3.51 -4.27 -23.60
N ALA A 225 2.65 -3.51 -22.91
CA ALA A 225 2.79 -3.11 -21.52
C ALA A 225 1.68 -3.71 -20.64
N SER A 226 1.87 -3.73 -19.33
CA SER A 226 0.80 -4.16 -18.40
C SER A 226 -0.10 -2.99 -18.01
N ALA A 227 -1.32 -3.27 -17.55
CA ALA A 227 -2.22 -2.25 -17.00
C ALA A 227 -1.58 -1.44 -15.87
N ASN A 228 -0.71 -2.07 -15.07
CA ASN A 228 0.07 -1.38 -14.05
C ASN A 228 1.14 -0.44 -14.65
N ASP A 229 1.73 -0.77 -15.79
CA ASP A 229 2.67 0.12 -16.49
C ASP A 229 1.94 1.35 -17.04
N VAL A 230 0.71 1.16 -17.56
CA VAL A 230 -0.18 2.25 -17.98
C VAL A 230 -0.53 3.15 -16.79
N HIS A 231 -0.94 2.57 -15.65
CA HIS A 231 -1.19 3.31 -14.42
C HIS A 231 0.00 4.16 -13.99
N LEU A 232 1.19 3.57 -13.90
CA LEU A 232 2.41 4.30 -13.51
C LEU A 232 2.78 5.40 -14.51
N THR A 233 2.47 5.19 -15.79
CA THR A 233 2.64 6.20 -16.85
C THR A 233 1.68 7.38 -16.64
N ALA A 234 0.42 7.08 -16.32
CA ALA A 234 -0.57 8.11 -15.98
C ALA A 234 -0.20 8.86 -14.69
N VAL A 235 0.32 8.17 -13.66
CA VAL A 235 0.88 8.80 -12.45
C VAL A 235 2.03 9.73 -12.82
N ALA A 236 2.95 9.31 -13.69
CA ALA A 236 4.05 10.18 -14.14
C ALA A 236 3.55 11.42 -14.87
N GLY A 237 2.52 11.28 -15.73
CA GLY A 237 1.87 12.38 -16.43
C GLY A 237 1.18 13.35 -15.46
N ALA A 238 0.36 12.83 -14.55
CA ALA A 238 -0.32 13.60 -13.53
C ALA A 238 0.65 14.40 -12.64
N MET A 239 1.68 13.75 -12.12
CA MET A 239 2.69 14.38 -11.28
C MET A 239 3.52 15.43 -12.05
N GLY A 240 3.80 15.19 -13.33
CA GLY A 240 4.48 16.16 -14.18
C GLY A 240 3.64 17.44 -14.42
N ARG A 241 2.32 17.29 -14.62
CA ARG A 241 1.39 18.43 -14.73
C ARG A 241 1.22 19.14 -13.40
N TRP A 242 0.92 18.38 -12.34
CA TRP A 242 0.80 18.93 -11.00
C TRP A 242 2.04 19.76 -10.62
N SER A 243 3.24 19.25 -10.87
CA SER A 243 4.50 19.94 -10.58
C SER A 243 4.59 21.31 -11.27
N ARG A 244 4.13 21.43 -12.53
CA ARG A 244 4.10 22.70 -13.26
C ARG A 244 3.05 23.65 -12.73
N GLU A 245 1.85 23.16 -12.45
CA GLU A 245 0.72 23.96 -11.97
C GLU A 245 0.92 24.46 -10.54
N ALA A 246 1.47 23.62 -9.66
CA ALA A 246 1.78 23.97 -8.29
C ALA A 246 3.06 24.81 -8.14
N GLY A 247 3.83 25.01 -9.22
CA GLY A 247 5.12 25.69 -9.16
C GLY A 247 6.18 24.95 -8.34
N VAL A 248 6.05 23.62 -8.19
CA VAL A 248 6.93 22.76 -7.40
C VAL A 248 7.84 21.97 -8.34
N PRO A 249 9.11 22.37 -8.51
CA PRO A 249 10.01 21.67 -9.42
C PRO A 249 10.31 20.25 -8.98
N LEU A 250 10.02 19.27 -9.83
CA LEU A 250 10.33 17.85 -9.62
C LEU A 250 11.28 17.34 -10.73
N PRO A 251 12.58 17.70 -10.69
CA PRO A 251 13.49 17.39 -11.79
C PRO A 251 13.75 15.89 -11.95
N ARG A 252 13.65 15.15 -10.88
CA ARG A 252 13.84 13.68 -10.86
C ARG A 252 13.01 13.07 -9.74
N VAL A 253 12.02 12.26 -10.11
CA VAL A 253 11.16 11.56 -9.16
C VAL A 253 11.30 10.07 -9.33
N SER A 254 11.50 9.39 -8.21
CA SER A 254 11.33 7.95 -8.12
C SER A 254 10.12 7.63 -7.26
N ALA A 255 9.38 6.63 -7.70
CA ALA A 255 8.33 5.99 -6.91
C ALA A 255 8.88 4.72 -6.27
N LEU A 256 8.45 4.44 -5.06
CA LEU A 256 8.77 3.21 -4.37
C LEU A 256 7.73 2.16 -4.76
N LEU A 257 8.16 1.14 -5.52
CA LEU A 257 7.31 0.04 -5.98
C LEU A 257 7.49 -1.16 -5.07
N PRO A 258 6.41 -1.71 -4.48
CA PRO A 258 6.45 -2.97 -3.79
C PRO A 258 6.60 -4.14 -4.78
N VAL A 259 7.44 -5.08 -4.43
CA VAL A 259 7.65 -6.34 -5.18
C VAL A 259 7.37 -7.47 -4.21
N ASP A 260 6.39 -8.29 -4.53
CA ASP A 260 6.09 -9.49 -3.75
C ASP A 260 7.24 -10.49 -3.85
N ALA A 261 7.77 -10.85 -2.69
CA ALA A 261 8.83 -11.83 -2.55
C ALA A 261 8.32 -13.21 -2.10
N ARG A 262 7.00 -13.41 -2.06
CA ARG A 262 6.41 -14.72 -1.75
C ARG A 262 6.69 -15.71 -2.88
N ARG A 263 6.87 -16.96 -2.49
CA ARG A 263 6.83 -18.08 -3.42
C ARG A 263 5.37 -18.52 -3.60
N HIS A 264 5.13 -19.36 -4.60
CA HIS A 264 3.80 -19.88 -4.87
C HIS A 264 3.19 -20.66 -3.67
N ASP A 265 4.03 -21.35 -2.91
CA ASP A 265 3.65 -22.06 -1.69
C ASP A 265 3.49 -21.14 -0.45
N GLU A 266 3.79 -19.87 -0.58
CA GLU A 266 3.75 -18.85 0.47
C GLU A 266 2.65 -17.78 0.26
N GLU A 267 1.82 -17.89 -0.77
CA GLU A 267 0.83 -16.87 -1.16
C GLU A 267 -0.14 -16.49 -0.03
N GLN A 268 -0.48 -17.45 0.82
CA GLN A 268 -1.39 -17.24 1.96
C GLN A 268 -0.66 -16.95 3.29
N THR A 269 0.56 -16.45 3.23
CA THR A 269 1.31 -16.19 4.45
C THR A 269 1.13 -14.78 4.97
N TRP A 270 1.02 -14.69 6.30
CA TRP A 270 0.96 -13.44 7.05
C TRP A 270 2.29 -12.70 7.08
N GLY A 271 2.20 -11.38 7.33
CA GLY A 271 3.35 -10.52 7.60
C GLY A 271 3.94 -9.87 6.36
N ASN A 272 5.06 -9.17 6.55
CA ASN A 272 5.71 -8.44 5.47
C ASN A 272 6.64 -9.35 4.66
N ARG A 273 6.31 -9.56 3.40
CA ARG A 273 7.10 -10.30 2.39
C ARG A 273 7.31 -9.50 1.12
N THR A 274 6.97 -8.23 1.18
CA THR A 274 7.14 -7.30 0.08
C THR A 274 8.44 -6.54 0.25
N PHE A 275 9.22 -6.47 -0.83
CA PHE A 275 10.42 -5.66 -0.90
C PHE A 275 10.15 -4.44 -1.79
N ALA A 276 10.53 -3.27 -1.33
CA ALA A 276 10.30 -2.06 -2.09
C ALA A 276 11.52 -1.66 -2.92
N VAL A 277 11.26 -1.24 -4.15
CA VAL A 277 12.30 -0.90 -5.14
C VAL A 277 12.02 0.50 -5.67
N PRO A 278 12.99 1.44 -5.62
CA PRO A 278 12.86 2.73 -6.28
C PRO A 278 12.84 2.56 -7.81
N VAL A 279 11.80 3.09 -8.44
CA VAL A 279 11.68 3.13 -9.91
C VAL A 279 11.51 4.58 -10.33
N ARG A 280 12.37 5.02 -11.25
CA ARG A 280 12.34 6.37 -11.76
C ARG A 280 11.15 6.56 -12.70
N LEU A 281 10.37 7.62 -12.45
CA LEU A 281 9.25 8.02 -13.31
C LEU A 281 9.68 9.16 -14.23
N PRO A 282 9.36 9.08 -15.54
CA PRO A 282 9.77 10.08 -16.55
C PRO A 282 8.78 11.25 -16.59
N LEU A 283 8.73 12.10 -15.55
CA LEU A 283 7.78 13.20 -15.41
C LEU A 283 7.95 14.30 -16.48
N ALA A 284 9.17 14.48 -16.97
CA ALA A 284 9.49 15.48 -17.97
C ALA A 284 9.18 15.02 -19.43
N GLU A 285 8.91 13.73 -19.63
CA GLU A 285 8.57 13.21 -20.95
C GLU A 285 7.13 13.63 -21.31
N THR A 286 6.99 14.38 -22.39
CA THR A 286 5.70 14.91 -22.85
C THR A 286 4.94 13.96 -23.76
N SER A 287 5.64 13.10 -24.52
CA SER A 287 5.00 12.10 -25.37
C SER A 287 4.44 10.94 -24.52
N PRO A 288 3.13 10.68 -24.56
CA PRO A 288 2.51 9.61 -23.79
C PRO A 288 3.08 8.23 -24.12
N SER A 289 3.25 7.89 -25.41
CA SER A 289 3.84 6.62 -25.84
C SER A 289 5.29 6.43 -25.40
N ARG A 290 6.12 7.47 -25.52
CA ARG A 290 7.52 7.41 -25.05
C ARG A 290 7.57 7.27 -23.53
N ARG A 291 6.69 7.97 -22.80
CA ARG A 291 6.56 7.86 -21.35
C ARG A 291 6.22 6.45 -20.96
N LEU A 292 5.26 5.81 -21.65
CA LEU A 292 4.87 4.41 -21.43
C LEU A 292 6.04 3.44 -21.70
N GLY A 293 6.75 3.62 -22.80
CA GLY A 293 7.92 2.80 -23.14
C GLY A 293 9.02 2.86 -22.06
N LEU A 294 9.29 4.07 -21.52
CA LEU A 294 10.27 4.26 -20.45
C LEU A 294 9.83 3.59 -19.13
N VAL A 295 8.55 3.71 -18.77
CA VAL A 295 7.99 3.07 -17.57
C VAL A 295 8.02 1.55 -17.72
N ALA A 296 7.54 1.01 -18.84
CA ALA A 296 7.52 -0.42 -19.11
C ALA A 296 8.94 -1.03 -19.09
N ALA A 297 9.93 -0.34 -19.64
CA ALA A 297 11.32 -0.77 -19.58
C ALA A 297 11.84 -0.82 -18.12
N ALA A 298 11.54 0.21 -17.32
CA ALA A 298 11.95 0.29 -15.92
C ALA A 298 11.30 -0.81 -15.06
N THR A 299 10.00 -1.04 -15.19
CA THR A 299 9.27 -2.08 -14.44
C THR A 299 9.66 -3.49 -14.90
N SER A 300 9.85 -3.72 -16.22
CA SER A 300 10.34 -4.99 -16.76
C SER A 300 11.71 -5.36 -16.19
N ALA A 301 12.59 -4.37 -16.01
CA ALA A 301 13.87 -4.60 -15.38
C ALA A 301 13.75 -5.13 -13.93
N VAL A 302 12.70 -4.73 -13.21
CA VAL A 302 12.40 -5.23 -11.84
C VAL A 302 11.81 -6.64 -11.88
N LYS A 303 10.93 -6.92 -12.86
CA LYS A 303 10.19 -8.19 -13.00
C LYS A 303 11.06 -9.35 -13.52
N ARG A 304 12.27 -9.10 -14.05
CA ARG A 304 13.15 -10.15 -14.61
C ARG A 304 13.47 -11.23 -13.58
N ARG A 305 13.38 -12.50 -13.99
CA ARG A 305 13.53 -13.68 -13.12
C ARG A 305 14.77 -13.67 -12.20
N PRO A 306 15.99 -13.34 -12.64
CA PRO A 306 17.16 -13.31 -11.76
C PRO A 306 17.03 -12.26 -10.65
N ARG A 307 16.42 -11.11 -10.95
CA ARG A 307 16.21 -10.01 -9.99
C ARG A 307 15.13 -10.35 -8.98
N ARG A 308 14.02 -10.95 -9.43
CA ARG A 308 12.95 -11.41 -8.56
C ARG A 308 13.46 -12.48 -7.58
N GLN A 309 14.29 -13.42 -8.04
CA GLN A 309 14.93 -14.42 -7.18
C GLN A 309 15.86 -13.77 -6.15
N ALA A 310 16.66 -12.78 -6.56
CA ALA A 310 17.53 -12.04 -5.65
C ALA A 310 16.74 -11.25 -4.58
N ILE A 311 15.61 -10.65 -4.96
CA ILE A 311 14.70 -9.98 -4.02
C ILE A 311 14.12 -10.99 -3.02
N HIS A 312 13.67 -12.14 -3.48
CA HIS A 312 13.20 -13.21 -2.61
C HIS A 312 14.26 -13.65 -1.59
N ASP A 313 15.49 -13.90 -2.06
CA ASP A 313 16.61 -14.30 -1.20
C ASP A 313 16.97 -13.16 -0.21
N LEU A 314 16.91 -11.92 -0.65
CA LEU A 314 17.15 -10.74 0.19
C LEU A 314 16.12 -10.68 1.33
N VAL A 315 14.82 -10.76 1.01
CA VAL A 315 13.75 -10.71 2.00
C VAL A 315 13.89 -11.85 3.02
N ARG A 316 14.28 -13.03 2.55
CA ARG A 316 14.35 -14.23 3.39
C ARG A 316 15.61 -14.33 4.25
N TYR A 317 16.75 -13.86 3.76
CA TYR A 317 18.06 -14.13 4.37
C TYR A 317 18.79 -12.88 4.86
N MET A 318 18.37 -11.67 4.48
CA MET A 318 19.09 -10.47 4.89
C MET A 318 18.91 -10.18 6.40
N PRO A 319 20.00 -9.92 7.14
CA PRO A 319 19.92 -9.55 8.55
C PRO A 319 19.17 -8.24 8.78
N ALA A 320 18.60 -8.07 9.97
CA ALA A 320 17.76 -6.92 10.29
C ALA A 320 18.45 -5.55 10.18
N ARG A 321 19.76 -5.45 10.52
CA ARG A 321 20.49 -4.17 10.45
C ARG A 321 20.68 -3.67 9.03
N PRO A 322 21.21 -4.48 8.08
CA PRO A 322 21.26 -4.11 6.66
C PRO A 322 19.87 -3.83 6.07
N THR A 323 18.85 -4.61 6.42
CA THR A 323 17.46 -4.36 5.97
C THR A 323 16.98 -2.98 6.41
N ALA A 324 17.15 -2.64 7.69
CA ALA A 324 16.73 -1.35 8.22
C ALA A 324 17.52 -0.18 7.59
N TRP A 325 18.82 -0.35 7.37
CA TRP A 325 19.61 0.65 6.67
C TRP A 325 19.11 0.86 5.24
N TYR A 326 18.89 -0.21 4.48
CA TYR A 326 18.37 -0.14 3.13
C TYR A 326 17.00 0.54 3.09
N MET A 327 16.06 0.10 3.94
CA MET A 327 14.73 0.69 4.02
C MET A 327 14.81 2.19 4.32
N ARG A 328 15.65 2.61 5.25
CA ARG A 328 15.86 4.05 5.54
C ARG A 328 16.37 4.82 4.33
N GLN A 329 17.24 4.23 3.50
CA GLN A 329 17.73 4.91 2.29
C GLN A 329 16.61 5.07 1.26
N ILE A 330 15.90 3.98 0.93
CA ILE A 330 14.87 4.01 -0.12
C ILE A 330 13.62 4.79 0.28
N THR A 331 13.30 4.88 1.55
CA THR A 331 12.17 5.68 2.08
C THR A 331 12.55 7.14 2.35
N SER A 332 13.80 7.52 2.12
CA SER A 332 14.20 8.92 2.22
C SER A 332 13.55 9.76 1.12
N PRO A 333 12.96 10.93 1.45
CA PRO A 333 12.38 11.84 0.46
C PRO A 333 13.39 12.32 -0.61
N SER A 334 14.71 12.20 -0.32
CA SER A 334 15.77 12.50 -1.29
C SER A 334 15.96 11.40 -2.35
N VAL A 335 15.42 10.21 -2.14
CA VAL A 335 15.51 9.07 -3.06
C VAL A 335 14.17 8.82 -3.75
N THR A 336 13.08 8.82 -3.00
CA THR A 336 11.72 8.60 -3.51
C THR A 336 10.79 9.71 -3.05
N ALA A 337 9.88 10.13 -3.90
CA ALA A 337 8.92 11.20 -3.60
C ALA A 337 7.51 10.64 -3.32
N MET A 338 7.28 9.38 -3.62
CA MET A 338 5.99 8.71 -3.44
C MET A 338 6.15 7.22 -3.27
N VAL A 339 5.17 6.59 -2.64
CA VAL A 339 4.97 5.13 -2.64
C VAL A 339 3.87 4.82 -3.64
N THR A 340 4.03 3.75 -4.42
CA THR A 340 2.93 3.24 -5.26
C THR A 340 2.64 1.80 -4.88
N THR A 341 1.38 1.43 -4.89
CA THR A 341 0.96 0.04 -4.67
C THR A 341 -0.17 -0.30 -5.63
N SER A 342 -0.20 -1.53 -6.11
CA SER A 342 -1.27 -2.03 -6.97
C SER A 342 -1.68 -3.39 -6.46
N VAL A 343 -2.96 -3.55 -6.15
CA VAL A 343 -3.50 -4.79 -5.58
C VAL A 343 -4.71 -5.22 -6.41
N PRO A 344 -4.64 -6.40 -7.04
CA PRO A 344 -5.84 -7.02 -7.59
C PRO A 344 -6.72 -7.47 -6.41
N LEU A 345 -7.88 -6.87 -6.30
CA LEU A 345 -8.89 -7.30 -5.34
C LEU A 345 -9.82 -8.25 -6.09
N ALA A 346 -9.92 -9.50 -5.65
CA ALA A 346 -10.78 -10.47 -6.31
C ALA A 346 -12.23 -10.00 -6.29
N GLU A 347 -12.90 -10.24 -7.41
CA GLU A 347 -14.34 -10.03 -7.55
C GLU A 347 -15.11 -10.86 -6.52
N GLY A 348 -16.23 -10.33 -6.13
CA GLY A 348 -17.08 -10.94 -5.12
C GLY A 348 -16.61 -10.57 -3.71
N GLY A 349 -17.54 -10.24 -2.90
CA GLY A 349 -17.37 -9.84 -1.54
C GLY A 349 -18.76 -9.58 -1.00
N ALA A 350 -19.09 -10.17 0.13
CA ALA A 350 -20.35 -9.85 0.76
C ALA A 350 -20.13 -9.69 2.26
N LEU A 351 -20.76 -8.70 2.84
CA LEU A 351 -20.93 -8.63 4.27
C LEU A 351 -22.35 -9.12 4.59
N GLY A 352 -22.46 -10.38 5.00
CA GLY A 352 -23.78 -11.02 5.12
C GLY A 352 -24.45 -11.19 3.74
N ALA A 353 -25.58 -10.53 3.52
CA ALA A 353 -26.31 -10.55 2.25
C ALA A 353 -25.97 -9.36 1.33
N THR A 354 -25.07 -8.47 1.72
CA THR A 354 -24.75 -7.25 0.98
C THR A 354 -23.46 -7.40 0.19
N ASP A 355 -23.56 -7.23 -1.11
CA ASP A 355 -22.40 -7.35 -2.01
C ASP A 355 -21.48 -6.12 -1.93
N VAL A 356 -20.19 -6.36 -2.07
CA VAL A 356 -19.21 -5.31 -2.27
C VAL A 356 -19.35 -4.78 -3.70
N THR A 357 -19.56 -3.49 -3.85
CA THR A 357 -19.78 -2.80 -5.13
C THR A 357 -18.56 -2.05 -5.62
N GLY A 358 -17.57 -1.86 -4.76
CA GLY A 358 -16.33 -1.15 -5.10
C GLY A 358 -15.28 -1.30 -4.02
N ALA A 359 -14.05 -0.97 -4.36
CA ALA A 359 -12.95 -1.01 -3.41
C ALA A 359 -11.89 0.05 -3.72
N ALA A 360 -11.31 0.63 -2.67
CA ALA A 360 -10.22 1.58 -2.76
C ALA A 360 -9.07 1.17 -1.82
N LEU A 361 -7.86 1.60 -2.15
CA LEU A 361 -6.72 1.46 -1.25
C LEU A 361 -6.54 2.75 -0.43
N LEU A 362 -6.02 2.60 0.77
CA LEU A 362 -5.44 3.67 1.57
C LEU A 362 -3.91 3.50 1.54
N PRO A 363 -3.22 4.01 0.51
CA PRO A 363 -1.77 3.85 0.41
C PRO A 363 -1.03 4.60 1.51
N LEU A 364 0.11 4.03 1.93
CA LEU A 364 0.96 4.63 2.95
C LEU A 364 1.53 5.98 2.45
N LEU A 365 1.38 7.02 3.27
CA LEU A 365 2.07 8.30 3.09
C LEU A 365 3.30 8.34 4.00
N LEU A 366 4.47 8.18 3.42
CA LEU A 366 5.73 8.23 4.17
C LEU A 366 6.09 9.67 4.54
N PRO A 367 6.79 9.88 5.67
CA PRO A 367 7.23 11.21 6.09
C PRO A 367 8.04 11.93 5.01
N GLY A 368 7.61 13.16 4.67
CA GLY A 368 8.26 14.00 3.65
C GLY A 368 8.02 13.58 2.20
N HIS A 369 7.19 12.58 1.93
CA HIS A 369 6.75 12.24 0.58
C HIS A 369 5.59 13.12 0.13
N LEU A 370 5.43 13.26 -1.19
CA LEU A 370 4.34 14.05 -1.78
C LEU A 370 2.99 13.33 -1.64
N CYS A 371 2.98 12.02 -1.93
CA CYS A 371 1.78 11.22 -1.87
C CYS A 371 2.09 9.72 -1.72
N GLY A 372 1.12 8.97 -1.24
CA GLY A 372 0.98 7.55 -1.48
C GLY A 372 0.00 7.36 -2.65
N VAL A 373 0.27 6.44 -3.57
CA VAL A 373 -0.60 6.14 -4.71
C VAL A 373 -0.99 4.67 -4.69
N GLY A 374 -2.27 4.39 -4.73
CA GLY A 374 -2.82 3.03 -4.78
C GLY A 374 -3.63 2.81 -6.05
N LEU A 375 -3.55 1.61 -6.62
CA LEU A 375 -4.45 1.16 -7.68
C LEU A 375 -5.14 -0.12 -7.23
N ALA A 376 -6.45 -0.08 -7.08
CA ALA A 376 -7.30 -1.24 -6.87
C ALA A 376 -7.94 -1.67 -8.20
N PHE A 377 -7.89 -2.97 -8.49
CA PHE A 377 -8.71 -3.57 -9.54
C PHE A 377 -9.85 -4.30 -8.85
N PHE A 378 -11.08 -3.90 -9.12
CA PHE A 378 -12.27 -4.54 -8.58
C PHE A 378 -13.40 -4.53 -9.62
N GLY A 379 -13.86 -5.72 -10.02
CA GLY A 379 -14.80 -5.87 -11.11
C GLY A 379 -14.29 -5.21 -12.40
N ASP A 380 -15.15 -4.46 -13.04
CA ASP A 380 -14.84 -3.73 -14.27
C ASP A 380 -14.09 -2.42 -14.06
N TRP A 381 -13.70 -2.10 -12.80
CA TRP A 381 -13.14 -0.81 -12.45
C TRP A 381 -11.69 -0.92 -11.97
N ALA A 382 -10.90 0.05 -12.39
CA ALA A 382 -9.60 0.39 -11.83
C ALA A 382 -9.73 1.71 -11.06
N GLU A 383 -9.59 1.66 -9.74
CA GLU A 383 -9.69 2.82 -8.88
C GLU A 383 -8.31 3.25 -8.40
N VAL A 384 -7.91 4.48 -8.74
CA VAL A 384 -6.71 5.12 -8.21
C VAL A 384 -7.04 5.87 -6.94
N SER A 385 -6.19 5.71 -5.94
CA SER A 385 -6.25 6.43 -4.67
C SER A 385 -4.96 7.19 -4.45
N PHE A 386 -5.08 8.45 -4.01
CA PHE A 386 -3.95 9.28 -3.59
C PHE A 386 -4.14 9.61 -2.11
N THR A 387 -3.21 9.16 -1.26
CA THR A 387 -3.10 9.68 0.10
C THR A 387 -2.11 10.83 0.07
N VAL A 388 -2.59 12.03 0.39
CA VAL A 388 -1.78 13.25 0.41
C VAL A 388 -1.87 13.92 1.77
N ASP A 389 -0.88 14.72 2.12
CA ASP A 389 -1.01 15.66 3.23
C ASP A 389 -2.00 16.77 2.86
N HIS A 390 -2.82 17.22 3.81
CA HIS A 390 -3.81 18.26 3.58
C HIS A 390 -3.18 19.58 3.08
N ALA A 391 -1.94 19.85 3.47
CA ALA A 391 -1.19 21.03 3.07
C ALA A 391 -0.54 20.92 1.66
N LEU A 392 -0.69 19.77 0.97
CA LEU A 392 -0.12 19.62 -0.38
C LEU A 392 -0.81 20.59 -1.36
N PRO A 393 -0.08 21.56 -1.95
CA PRO A 393 -0.68 22.52 -2.86
C PRO A 393 -1.38 21.83 -4.04
N HIS A 394 -2.63 22.19 -4.31
CA HIS A 394 -3.41 21.62 -5.43
C HIS A 394 -3.48 20.10 -5.44
N GLY A 395 -3.33 19.45 -4.27
CA GLY A 395 -3.38 17.98 -4.15
C GLY A 395 -4.71 17.39 -4.63
N GLU A 396 -5.81 18.11 -4.47
CA GLU A 396 -7.17 17.74 -4.91
C GLU A 396 -7.28 17.51 -6.43
N ARG A 397 -6.36 18.04 -7.22
CA ARG A 397 -6.34 17.87 -8.68
C ARG A 397 -5.75 16.55 -9.16
N LEU A 398 -4.97 15.85 -8.31
CA LEU A 398 -4.24 14.65 -8.71
C LEU A 398 -5.12 13.55 -9.33
N PRO A 399 -6.32 13.23 -8.81
CA PRO A 399 -7.19 12.23 -9.45
C PRO A 399 -7.62 12.61 -10.86
N GLY A 400 -8.03 13.87 -11.08
CA GLY A 400 -8.40 14.38 -12.41
C GLY A 400 -7.22 14.34 -13.38
N LEU A 401 -6.05 14.82 -12.94
CA LEU A 401 -4.83 14.79 -13.77
C LEU A 401 -4.41 13.37 -14.14
N TRP A 402 -4.70 12.37 -13.28
CA TRP A 402 -4.45 10.97 -13.61
C TRP A 402 -5.42 10.47 -14.67
N THR A 403 -6.71 10.80 -14.57
CA THR A 403 -7.71 10.45 -15.57
C THR A 403 -7.38 11.07 -16.92
N ASP A 404 -7.03 12.37 -16.95
CA ASP A 404 -6.59 13.07 -18.16
C ASP A 404 -5.37 12.39 -18.80
N ALA A 405 -4.41 11.92 -17.98
CA ALA A 405 -3.23 11.24 -18.49
C ALA A 405 -3.55 9.84 -19.07
N VAL A 406 -4.59 9.15 -18.59
CA VAL A 406 -5.12 7.93 -19.25
C VAL A 406 -5.75 8.27 -20.59
N GLU A 407 -6.55 9.34 -20.66
CA GLU A 407 -7.18 9.79 -21.91
C GLU A 407 -6.16 10.19 -22.96
N GLU A 408 -5.08 10.87 -22.57
CA GLU A 408 -3.96 11.18 -23.48
C GLU A 408 -3.33 9.95 -24.10
N LEU A 409 -3.15 8.89 -23.30
CA LEU A 409 -2.61 7.62 -23.80
C LEU A 409 -3.55 6.96 -24.82
N GLU A 410 -4.85 7.05 -24.63
CA GLU A 410 -5.83 6.54 -25.61
C GLU A 410 -5.82 7.35 -26.91
N GLN A 411 -5.80 8.69 -26.80
CA GLN A 411 -5.75 9.57 -27.96
C GLN A 411 -4.47 9.37 -28.78
N ASP A 412 -3.33 9.20 -28.11
CA ASP A 412 -2.03 8.93 -28.74
C ASP A 412 -2.01 7.58 -29.47
N LEU A 413 -2.73 6.57 -28.95
CA LEU A 413 -2.93 5.29 -29.64
C LEU A 413 -3.76 5.46 -30.90
N ALA A 414 -4.90 6.16 -30.82
CA ALA A 414 -5.79 6.38 -31.94
C ALA A 414 -5.13 7.18 -33.08
N SER A 415 -4.22 8.08 -32.74
CA SER A 415 -3.47 8.89 -33.74
C SER A 415 -2.32 8.13 -34.42
N THR A 416 -1.96 6.96 -33.91
CA THR A 416 -0.79 6.16 -34.39
C THR A 416 -1.23 4.86 -35.07
N ALA A 417 -2.51 4.49 -34.97
CA ALA A 417 -3.15 3.37 -35.67
C ALA A 417 -3.64 3.77 -37.07
#